data_ba85593e91681da5a20fd18ad3354c5f
#
_entry.id   ba85593e91681da5a20fd18ad3354c5f
#
_cell.length_a   1.000
_cell.length_b   1.000
_cell.length_c   1.000
_cell.angle_alpha   90.00
_cell.angle_beta   90.00
_cell.angle_gamma   90.00
#
_symmetry.space_group_name_H-M   'P 1'
#
loop_
_entity.id
_entity.type
_entity.pdbx_description
1 polymer ?
#
loop_
_entity_poly.entity_id
_entity_poly.type
_entity_poly.pdbx_seq_one_letter_code
_entity_poly.pdbx_strand_id
1 'polypeptide(L)'
;RIQSTREFYRHVAAQTDSEHRTLVFVPGVREVDLVCGFLDDAKPLHGRQTSKEQDEALRGDNRVVVATSVAESSITVPGVRKVVDAGLSRVPKRDNRGMTGLVTVSEAKTSADQRAGRAGREGPGEVVRVFTRDEYAKMQPDITPEILTADLTGALLTMKAWGSPDLPLIDEPKDLTEAETNLEQLGATRNGTITDFGKKLASLPLDPRLGAALLEWGAQAAPTVARLAGETHAKRLRRLVPDKGPVDPGEVIASAFPQWIAKKVGEEYQLASGTRAKFNSNAEWIAAAEVQRTNSGATIREAEPIAFPEHRVVEEKVAYLEDGKVRGRKVARIGAIELSSTPVKLTPDEAAEALTDVDFASFPLTKEEQHLKERLDFLHETLGWPDVSQGDYSPEVRGVAEGASIGSCDMRQAMLRQLDWQQVAELDAAAPKEYQYDSGRPVKRVKLQHMFGQRGQTVSGVKVLYHLLSPAGRPLAVTDDLDSFWEGPYQQVRKEMRGRYPKHAWPEDPTGTGK
;
A
#
# COMPACT_ATOMS: atom_id res chain seq x y z
N ARG A 1 22.54 -6.94 -4.83
CA ARG A 1 22.56 -5.56 -4.26
C ARG A 1 23.40 -5.55 -2.98
N ILE A 2 24.62 -5.05 -3.09
CA ILE A 2 25.59 -4.93 -1.98
C ILE A 2 25.28 -3.69 -1.09
N GLN A 3 24.28 -2.92 -1.43
CA GLN A 3 24.05 -1.50 -1.08
C GLN A 3 23.69 -1.15 0.38
N SER A 4 23.82 -2.03 1.34
CA SER A 4 23.67 -1.68 2.76
C SER A 4 24.41 -2.63 3.69
N THR A 5 25.38 -3.36 3.15
CA THR A 5 26.19 -4.28 3.92
C THR A 5 27.40 -3.57 4.54
N ARG A 6 27.92 -4.11 5.61
CA ARG A 6 29.16 -3.64 6.24
C ARG A 6 30.33 -3.61 5.23
N GLU A 7 30.36 -4.50 4.26
CA GLU A 7 31.37 -4.56 3.21
C GLU A 7 31.30 -3.38 2.25
N PHE A 8 30.09 -2.95 1.86
CA PHE A 8 29.90 -1.76 1.04
C PHE A 8 30.48 -0.52 1.71
N TYR A 9 30.16 -0.29 3.00
CA TYR A 9 30.68 0.88 3.73
C TYR A 9 32.19 0.79 4.02
N ARG A 10 32.74 -0.42 4.13
CA ARG A 10 34.20 -0.60 4.14
C ARG A 10 34.82 -0.21 2.80
N HIS A 11 34.17 -0.54 1.68
CA HIS A 11 34.61 -0.10 0.37
C HIS A 11 34.52 1.42 0.20
N VAL A 12 33.44 2.05 0.71
CA VAL A 12 33.31 3.52 0.74
C VAL A 12 34.47 4.15 1.52
N ALA A 13 34.78 3.64 2.72
CA ALA A 13 35.92 4.12 3.53
C ALA A 13 37.26 3.97 2.80
N ALA A 14 37.46 2.87 2.08
CA ALA A 14 38.69 2.61 1.33
C ALA A 14 38.92 3.56 0.14
N GLN A 15 37.92 4.37 -0.25
CA GLN A 15 38.08 5.39 -1.29
C GLN A 15 38.69 6.71 -0.76
N THR A 16 38.84 6.87 0.55
CA THR A 16 39.55 8.01 1.15
C THR A 16 41.07 7.85 0.96
N ASP A 17 41.80 8.95 0.92
CA ASP A 17 43.24 8.95 0.86
C ASP A 17 43.89 9.86 1.93
N SER A 18 45.20 9.87 2.01
CA SER A 18 45.97 10.69 2.94
C SER A 18 46.42 12.04 2.35
N GLU A 19 46.19 12.28 1.06
CA GLU A 19 46.68 13.48 0.36
C GLU A 19 45.71 14.64 0.48
N HIS A 20 44.38 14.32 0.52
CA HIS A 20 43.34 15.33 0.46
C HIS A 20 42.40 15.26 1.68
N ARG A 21 41.91 16.42 2.14
CA ARG A 21 40.78 16.45 3.06
C ARG A 21 39.54 15.93 2.33
N THR A 22 39.00 14.82 2.81
CA THR A 22 37.91 14.08 2.16
C THR A 22 36.60 14.26 2.89
N LEU A 23 35.53 14.55 2.14
CA LEU A 23 34.15 14.54 2.61
C LEU A 23 33.45 13.29 2.06
N VAL A 24 32.97 12.43 2.97
CA VAL A 24 32.26 11.19 2.62
C VAL A 24 30.78 11.34 2.88
N PHE A 25 29.95 11.12 1.88
CA PHE A 25 28.49 11.14 2.02
C PHE A 25 27.90 9.75 2.18
N VAL A 26 27.11 9.58 3.26
CA VAL A 26 26.37 8.34 3.56
C VAL A 26 24.93 8.65 4.00
N PRO A 27 23.96 7.70 3.89
CA PRO A 27 22.55 8.03 4.03
C PRO A 27 22.07 8.34 5.45
N GLY A 28 22.77 7.90 6.51
CA GLY A 28 22.28 8.08 7.87
C GLY A 28 23.34 8.01 8.93
N VAL A 29 22.96 8.34 10.18
CA VAL A 29 23.86 8.42 11.34
C VAL A 29 24.57 7.09 11.61
N ARG A 30 23.84 5.97 11.56
CA ARG A 30 24.41 4.63 11.74
C ARG A 30 25.52 4.33 10.73
N GLU A 31 25.32 4.75 9.50
CA GLU A 31 26.30 4.57 8.42
C GLU A 31 27.48 5.52 8.57
N VAL A 32 27.24 6.73 9.11
CA VAL A 32 28.32 7.66 9.51
C VAL A 32 29.22 7.00 10.57
N ASP A 33 28.64 6.49 11.65
CA ASP A 33 29.39 5.82 12.72
C ASP A 33 30.14 4.60 12.21
N LEU A 34 29.50 3.83 11.30
CA LEU A 34 30.10 2.65 10.70
C LEU A 34 31.35 2.98 9.83
N VAL A 35 31.27 4.02 9.01
CA VAL A 35 32.39 4.46 8.16
C VAL A 35 33.50 5.09 8.99
N CYS A 36 33.15 5.93 9.99
CA CYS A 36 34.12 6.46 10.96
C CYS A 36 34.86 5.34 11.68
N GLY A 37 34.20 4.24 12.02
CA GLY A 37 34.83 3.08 12.66
C GLY A 37 35.81 2.29 11.79
N PHE A 38 35.90 2.57 10.48
CA PHE A 38 36.90 2.00 9.57
C PHE A 38 38.10 2.94 9.33
N LEU A 39 38.08 4.15 9.88
CA LEU A 39 39.07 5.21 9.61
C LEU A 39 39.64 5.73 10.91
N ASP A 40 40.96 5.96 10.99
CA ASP A 40 41.63 6.40 12.20
C ASP A 40 41.46 7.91 12.48
N ASP A 41 41.25 8.72 11.44
CA ASP A 41 41.14 10.19 11.54
C ASP A 41 39.88 10.69 10.81
N ALA A 42 38.72 10.22 11.26
CA ALA A 42 37.43 10.62 10.73
C ALA A 42 36.54 11.27 11.80
N LYS A 43 35.84 12.32 11.43
CA LYS A 43 34.83 12.97 12.28
C LYS A 43 33.42 12.82 11.69
N PRO A 44 32.43 12.47 12.51
CA PRO A 44 31.03 12.42 12.09
C PRO A 44 30.48 13.84 11.92
N LEU A 45 29.56 14.02 10.94
CA LEU A 45 28.82 15.27 10.73
C LEU A 45 27.36 14.97 10.35
N HIS A 46 26.45 15.22 11.28
CA HIS A 46 25.02 14.95 11.07
C HIS A 46 24.12 15.84 11.94
N GLY A 47 22.84 15.96 11.59
CA GLY A 47 21.91 16.88 12.23
C GLY A 47 21.50 16.53 13.68
N ARG A 48 21.91 15.36 14.22
CA ARG A 48 21.65 14.99 15.63
C ARG A 48 22.74 15.47 16.59
N GLN A 49 23.82 16.02 16.07
CA GLN A 49 24.91 16.56 16.88
C GLN A 49 24.57 17.95 17.41
N THR A 50 25.17 18.29 18.56
CA THR A 50 25.17 19.65 19.07
C THR A 50 25.99 20.57 18.16
N SER A 51 25.72 21.88 18.18
CA SER A 51 26.49 22.86 17.40
C SER A 51 27.98 22.77 17.69
N LYS A 52 28.37 22.49 18.95
CA LYS A 52 29.78 22.32 19.36
C LYS A 52 30.44 21.13 18.67
N GLU A 53 29.77 19.99 18.62
CA GLU A 53 30.27 18.78 17.96
C GLU A 53 30.37 18.98 16.44
N GLN A 54 29.41 19.68 15.83
CA GLN A 54 29.48 20.03 14.42
C GLN A 54 30.66 20.99 14.15
N ASP A 55 30.87 22.00 14.99
CA ASP A 55 32.02 22.91 14.90
C ASP A 55 33.35 22.18 15.00
N GLU A 56 33.45 21.15 15.86
CA GLU A 56 34.65 20.31 16.00
C GLU A 56 34.93 19.52 14.72
N ALA A 57 33.91 19.02 14.02
CA ALA A 57 34.08 18.35 12.74
C ALA A 57 34.49 19.31 11.61
N LEU A 58 34.12 20.58 11.70
CA LEU A 58 34.46 21.63 10.72
C LEU A 58 35.88 22.19 10.90
N ARG A 59 36.40 22.20 12.12
CA ARG A 59 37.77 22.66 12.40
C ARG A 59 38.78 21.76 11.68
N GLY A 60 39.73 22.37 11.02
CA GLY A 60 40.55 21.81 9.96
C GLY A 60 41.56 20.69 10.27
N ASP A 61 41.57 20.11 11.48
CA ASP A 61 42.62 19.20 11.91
C ASP A 61 42.37 17.73 11.47
N ASN A 62 41.13 17.39 11.16
CA ASN A 62 40.74 16.05 10.73
C ASN A 62 40.79 15.91 9.20
N ARG A 63 41.30 14.80 8.70
CA ARG A 63 41.44 14.51 7.26
C ARG A 63 40.14 14.07 6.63
N VAL A 64 39.30 13.35 7.35
CA VAL A 64 38.05 12.83 6.82
C VAL A 64 36.87 13.33 7.64
N VAL A 65 35.85 13.84 6.95
CA VAL A 65 34.55 14.14 7.51
C VAL A 65 33.53 13.20 6.88
N VAL A 66 32.84 12.40 7.69
CA VAL A 66 31.78 11.52 7.21
C VAL A 66 30.43 12.15 7.55
N ALA A 67 29.66 12.48 6.53
CA ALA A 67 28.47 13.27 6.68
C ALA A 67 27.21 12.62 6.08
N THR A 68 26.07 13.01 6.63
CA THR A 68 24.77 12.84 5.97
C THR A 68 24.50 14.01 5.00
N SER A 69 23.31 14.08 4.42
CA SER A 69 22.89 15.19 3.54
C SER A 69 23.01 16.60 4.18
N VAL A 70 23.26 16.71 5.48
CA VAL A 70 23.49 18.00 6.15
C VAL A 70 24.65 18.81 5.53
N ALA A 71 25.67 18.11 5.02
CA ALA A 71 26.80 18.75 4.32
C ALA A 71 26.56 18.96 2.83
N GLU A 72 25.40 18.59 2.30
CA GLU A 72 25.07 18.77 0.88
C GLU A 72 24.75 20.23 0.54
N SER A 73 23.99 20.92 1.39
CA SER A 73 23.60 22.32 1.17
C SER A 73 23.81 23.20 2.41
N SER A 74 23.52 22.71 3.62
CA SER A 74 23.37 23.51 4.83
C SER A 74 24.71 23.86 5.49
N ILE A 75 25.67 22.95 5.47
CA ILE A 75 26.97 23.12 6.14
C ILE A 75 28.11 23.05 5.12
N THR A 76 29.05 23.96 5.20
CA THR A 76 30.26 23.94 4.41
C THR A 76 31.43 23.38 5.24
N VAL A 77 32.04 22.30 4.76
CA VAL A 77 33.27 21.75 5.33
C VAL A 77 34.47 22.40 4.62
N PRO A 78 35.29 23.21 5.32
CA PRO A 78 36.41 23.91 4.70
C PRO A 78 37.51 22.93 4.24
N GLY A 79 38.26 23.33 3.20
CA GLY A 79 39.46 22.61 2.74
C GLY A 79 39.19 21.26 2.06
N VAL A 80 37.96 20.93 1.73
CA VAL A 80 37.62 19.67 1.03
C VAL A 80 38.13 19.72 -0.41
N ARG A 81 38.89 18.69 -0.78
CA ARG A 81 39.40 18.49 -2.15
C ARG A 81 38.95 17.15 -2.74
N LYS A 82 38.48 16.25 -1.90
CA LYS A 82 37.96 14.96 -2.34
C LYS A 82 36.57 14.72 -1.77
N VAL A 83 35.65 14.26 -2.60
CA VAL A 83 34.33 13.80 -2.19
C VAL A 83 34.21 12.32 -2.51
N VAL A 84 33.76 11.53 -1.55
CA VAL A 84 33.36 10.13 -1.74
C VAL A 84 31.85 10.04 -1.52
N ASP A 85 31.11 9.66 -2.55
CA ASP A 85 29.66 9.62 -2.51
C ASP A 85 29.15 8.18 -2.60
N ALA A 86 28.44 7.72 -1.56
CA ALA A 86 27.84 6.40 -1.50
C ALA A 86 26.62 6.22 -2.44
N GLY A 87 26.10 7.30 -3.05
CA GLY A 87 24.95 7.26 -3.95
C GLY A 87 23.61 6.99 -3.28
N LEU A 88 23.54 7.20 -1.95
CA LEU A 88 22.39 6.86 -1.14
C LEU A 88 21.89 8.07 -0.35
N SER A 89 20.58 8.15 -0.19
CA SER A 89 19.88 9.12 0.65
C SER A 89 18.91 8.43 1.59
N ARG A 90 18.62 9.07 2.73
CA ARG A 90 17.61 8.62 3.65
C ARG A 90 16.44 9.58 3.62
N VAL A 91 15.28 9.09 3.20
CA VAL A 91 14.09 9.90 3.05
C VAL A 91 12.98 9.43 3.99
N PRO A 92 12.18 10.33 4.54
CA PRO A 92 10.99 9.96 5.27
C PRO A 92 9.97 9.32 4.31
N LYS A 93 9.39 8.21 4.73
CA LYS A 93 8.28 7.57 4.04
C LYS A 93 7.17 7.30 5.04
N ARG A 94 5.99 7.81 4.73
CA ARG A 94 4.79 7.59 5.52
C ARG A 94 4.04 6.38 4.96
N ASP A 95 3.52 5.54 5.82
CA ASP A 95 2.65 4.43 5.43
C ASP A 95 1.16 4.82 5.54
N ASN A 96 0.28 3.96 5.03
CA ASN A 96 -1.17 4.16 5.03
C ASN A 96 -1.81 4.23 6.45
N ARG A 97 -1.02 3.99 7.50
CA ARG A 97 -1.43 4.10 8.90
C ARG A 97 -0.85 5.33 9.60
N GLY A 98 -0.31 6.26 8.82
CA GLY A 98 0.25 7.52 9.31
C GLY A 98 1.61 7.40 10.00
N MET A 99 2.24 6.21 10.02
CA MET A 99 3.56 6.04 10.61
C MET A 99 4.64 6.52 9.64
N THR A 100 5.54 7.35 10.15
CA THR A 100 6.71 7.80 9.40
C THR A 100 7.90 6.90 9.69
N GLY A 101 8.51 6.36 8.64
CA GLY A 101 9.77 5.62 8.72
C GLY A 101 10.81 6.25 7.82
N LEU A 102 12.08 6.11 8.16
CA LEU A 102 13.19 6.52 7.29
C LEU A 102 13.60 5.32 6.42
N VAL A 103 13.50 5.48 5.11
CA VAL A 103 13.95 4.46 4.15
C VAL A 103 15.20 4.94 3.42
N THR A 104 16.13 4.02 3.19
CA THR A 104 17.32 4.30 2.36
C THR A 104 16.96 4.04 0.90
N VAL A 105 17.18 5.03 0.06
CA VAL A 105 16.93 5.02 -1.39
C VAL A 105 18.19 5.46 -2.14
N SER A 106 18.23 5.24 -3.45
CA SER A 106 19.20 5.92 -4.30
C SER A 106 18.97 7.42 -4.23
N GLU A 107 20.02 8.21 -4.18
CA GLU A 107 19.90 9.67 -4.21
C GLU A 107 19.39 10.17 -5.58
N ALA A 108 19.01 11.45 -5.64
CA ALA A 108 18.70 12.12 -6.88
C ALA A 108 19.99 12.56 -7.63
N LYS A 109 19.91 12.72 -8.95
CA LYS A 109 21.05 13.23 -9.75
C LYS A 109 21.49 14.62 -9.31
N THR A 110 20.53 15.51 -8.99
CA THR A 110 20.81 16.84 -8.45
C THR A 110 21.56 16.78 -7.12
N SER A 111 21.25 15.84 -6.22
CA SER A 111 22.01 15.60 -4.98
C SER A 111 23.43 15.14 -5.28
N ALA A 112 23.60 14.16 -6.18
CA ALA A 112 24.92 13.69 -6.58
C ALA A 112 25.81 14.82 -7.15
N ASP A 113 25.22 15.73 -7.91
CA ASP A 113 25.93 16.86 -8.48
C ASP A 113 26.25 17.95 -7.44
N GLN A 114 25.34 18.21 -6.49
CA GLN A 114 25.59 19.10 -5.37
C GLN A 114 26.70 18.58 -4.46
N ARG A 115 26.70 17.28 -4.13
CA ARG A 115 27.77 16.62 -3.38
C ARG A 115 29.11 16.71 -4.11
N ALA A 116 29.11 16.43 -5.40
CA ALA A 116 30.29 16.57 -6.24
C ALA A 116 30.87 17.99 -6.20
N GLY A 117 30.00 19.01 -6.26
CA GLY A 117 30.40 20.42 -6.18
C GLY A 117 31.15 20.80 -4.90
N ARG A 118 31.03 20.01 -3.83
CA ARG A 118 31.77 20.24 -2.59
C ARG A 118 33.29 20.05 -2.72
N ALA A 119 33.74 19.14 -3.61
CA ALA A 119 35.16 18.95 -3.88
C ALA A 119 35.81 20.16 -4.58
N GLY A 120 35.04 20.82 -5.45
CA GLY A 120 35.53 21.93 -6.28
C GLY A 120 35.35 23.34 -5.71
N ARG A 121 34.88 23.48 -4.47
CA ARG A 121 34.45 24.78 -3.92
C ARG A 121 35.59 25.78 -3.72
N GLU A 122 36.75 25.30 -3.30
CA GLU A 122 37.93 26.12 -2.98
C GLU A 122 39.09 25.95 -3.99
N GLY A 123 38.88 25.17 -5.05
CA GLY A 123 39.83 24.89 -6.13
C GLY A 123 39.62 23.49 -6.73
N PRO A 124 40.47 23.05 -7.62
CA PRO A 124 40.36 21.72 -8.25
C PRO A 124 40.22 20.60 -7.23
N GLY A 125 39.31 19.68 -7.46
CA GLY A 125 39.03 18.57 -6.55
C GLY A 125 38.67 17.29 -7.29
N GLU A 126 38.61 16.18 -6.56
CA GLU A 126 38.28 14.85 -7.07
C GLU A 126 36.94 14.37 -6.47
N VAL A 127 36.16 13.64 -7.26
CA VAL A 127 34.92 13.01 -6.81
C VAL A 127 34.97 11.53 -7.14
N VAL A 128 34.79 10.69 -6.12
CA VAL A 128 34.62 9.25 -6.27
C VAL A 128 33.15 8.91 -6.02
N ARG A 129 32.43 8.52 -7.07
CA ARG A 129 31.06 8.03 -6.99
C ARG A 129 31.07 6.51 -6.83
N VAL A 130 30.62 6.02 -5.66
CA VAL A 130 30.61 4.57 -5.34
C VAL A 130 29.33 3.93 -5.88
N PHE A 131 29.05 4.21 -7.15
CA PHE A 131 27.95 3.65 -7.92
C PHE A 131 28.29 3.67 -9.41
N THR A 132 27.65 2.80 -10.18
CA THR A 132 27.91 2.65 -11.61
C THR A 132 27.22 3.73 -12.44
N ARG A 133 27.66 3.88 -13.70
CA ARG A 133 26.97 4.77 -14.67
C ARG A 133 25.54 4.34 -14.93
N ASP A 134 25.25 3.04 -14.92
CA ASP A 134 23.91 2.50 -15.10
C ASP A 134 22.99 2.80 -13.90
N GLU A 135 23.54 2.75 -12.68
CA GLU A 135 22.82 3.16 -11.48
C GLU A 135 22.53 4.65 -11.50
N TYR A 136 23.49 5.48 -11.87
CA TYR A 136 23.29 6.92 -12.05
C TYR A 136 22.23 7.23 -13.10
N ALA A 137 22.24 6.52 -14.24
CA ALA A 137 21.24 6.74 -15.29
C ALA A 137 19.81 6.49 -14.79
N LYS A 138 19.61 5.54 -13.85
CA LYS A 138 18.33 5.16 -13.25
C LYS A 138 17.91 6.01 -12.06
N MET A 139 18.79 6.88 -11.54
CA MET A 139 18.46 7.80 -10.45
C MET A 139 17.40 8.80 -10.90
N GLN A 140 16.53 9.20 -9.96
CA GLN A 140 15.58 10.28 -10.21
C GLN A 140 16.31 11.57 -10.56
N PRO A 141 15.79 12.40 -11.48
CA PRO A 141 16.43 13.67 -11.83
C PRO A 141 16.61 14.56 -10.60
N ASP A 142 15.53 14.74 -9.83
CA ASP A 142 15.45 15.66 -8.70
C ASP A 142 14.94 14.97 -7.43
N ILE A 143 15.17 15.60 -6.28
CA ILE A 143 14.60 15.20 -5.00
C ILE A 143 13.07 15.31 -5.10
N THR A 144 12.36 14.27 -4.66
CA THR A 144 10.90 14.35 -4.58
C THR A 144 10.49 15.49 -3.63
N PRO A 145 9.71 16.46 -4.11
CA PRO A 145 9.24 17.57 -3.28
C PRO A 145 8.49 17.09 -2.05
N GLU A 146 8.69 17.76 -0.92
CA GLU A 146 8.08 17.39 0.36
C GLU A 146 6.54 17.44 0.29
N ILE A 147 5.97 18.33 -0.50
CA ILE A 147 4.53 18.45 -0.72
C ILE A 147 3.88 17.16 -1.25
N LEU A 148 4.66 16.29 -1.90
CA LEU A 148 4.18 15.00 -2.42
C LEU A 148 4.26 13.85 -1.41
N THR A 149 4.91 14.04 -0.26
CA THR A 149 5.23 12.98 0.70
C THR A 149 4.92 13.30 2.15
N ALA A 150 4.78 14.58 2.49
CA ALA A 150 4.51 15.04 3.86
C ALA A 150 3.02 14.97 4.22
N ASP A 151 2.74 15.09 5.51
CA ASP A 151 1.40 15.34 6.04
C ASP A 151 0.99 16.78 5.74
N LEU A 152 -0.01 16.94 4.91
CA LEU A 152 -0.48 18.25 4.45
C LEU A 152 -1.57 18.88 5.33
N THR A 153 -1.94 18.26 6.46
CA THR A 153 -3.02 18.72 7.34
C THR A 153 -2.81 20.18 7.78
N GLY A 154 -1.59 20.55 8.19
CA GLY A 154 -1.27 21.92 8.60
C GLY A 154 -1.27 22.94 7.46
N ALA A 155 -0.71 22.55 6.31
CA ALA A 155 -0.70 23.39 5.12
C ALA A 155 -2.13 23.65 4.63
N LEU A 156 -2.96 22.62 4.53
CA LEU A 156 -4.36 22.73 4.11
C LEU A 156 -5.17 23.60 5.09
N LEU A 157 -4.98 23.45 6.41
CA LEU A 157 -5.62 24.30 7.41
C LEU A 157 -5.27 25.78 7.19
N THR A 158 -4.00 26.08 6.96
CA THR A 158 -3.52 27.44 6.71
C THR A 158 -4.14 28.02 5.44
N MET A 159 -4.19 27.25 4.36
CA MET A 159 -4.82 27.67 3.11
C MET A 159 -6.31 27.96 3.28
N LYS A 160 -7.04 27.07 3.96
CA LYS A 160 -8.47 27.29 4.24
C LYS A 160 -8.72 28.50 5.16
N ALA A 161 -7.83 28.76 6.11
CA ALA A 161 -7.90 29.97 6.95
C ALA A 161 -7.63 31.26 6.18
N TRP A 162 -6.80 31.18 5.17
CA TRP A 162 -6.50 32.32 4.28
C TRP A 162 -7.62 32.63 3.28
N GLY A 163 -8.48 31.63 3.01
CA GLY A 163 -9.60 31.79 2.06
C GLY A 163 -9.20 31.79 0.58
N SER A 164 -7.95 31.45 0.27
CA SER A 164 -7.48 31.31 -1.11
C SER A 164 -6.84 29.93 -1.29
N PRO A 165 -7.59 28.94 -1.81
CA PRO A 165 -7.07 27.59 -2.04
C PRO A 165 -6.14 27.49 -3.26
N ASP A 166 -6.18 28.45 -4.19
CA ASP A 166 -5.47 28.40 -5.46
C ASP A 166 -4.07 29.02 -5.34
N LEU A 167 -3.10 28.23 -4.92
CA LEU A 167 -1.69 28.59 -4.98
C LEU A 167 -1.06 28.04 -6.26
N PRO A 168 -0.26 28.83 -6.99
CA PRO A 168 0.49 28.33 -8.15
C PRO A 168 1.63 27.43 -7.65
N LEU A 169 1.37 26.13 -7.51
CA LEU A 169 2.35 25.14 -7.09
C LEU A 169 3.07 24.58 -8.32
N ILE A 170 4.36 24.29 -8.18
CA ILE A 170 5.15 23.61 -9.23
C ILE A 170 4.71 22.13 -9.31
N ASP A 171 4.49 21.52 -8.14
CA ASP A 171 3.96 20.17 -8.00
C ASP A 171 2.69 20.21 -7.17
N GLU A 172 1.63 19.60 -7.65
CA GLU A 172 0.38 19.50 -6.92
C GLU A 172 0.32 18.16 -6.15
N PRO A 173 -0.16 18.18 -4.89
CA PRO A 173 -0.39 16.94 -4.15
C PRO A 173 -1.46 16.10 -4.87
N LYS A 174 -1.19 14.83 -5.07
CA LYS A 174 -2.08 13.92 -5.80
C LYS A 174 -3.39 13.65 -5.05
N ASP A 175 -3.35 13.71 -3.72
CA ASP A 175 -4.47 13.37 -2.86
C ASP A 175 -4.42 14.19 -1.57
N LEU A 176 -5.49 14.92 -1.28
CA LEU A 176 -5.68 15.68 -0.05
C LEU A 176 -6.69 15.04 0.91
N THR A 177 -7.26 13.89 0.54
CA THR A 177 -8.35 13.23 1.28
C THR A 177 -7.97 12.95 2.73
N GLU A 178 -6.74 12.51 2.97
CA GLU A 178 -6.25 12.29 4.34
C GLU A 178 -6.20 13.58 5.15
N ALA A 179 -5.66 14.65 4.56
CA ALA A 179 -5.57 15.95 5.24
C ALA A 179 -6.96 16.54 5.51
N GLU A 180 -7.89 16.41 4.58
CA GLU A 180 -9.29 16.83 4.75
C GLU A 180 -9.99 16.04 5.85
N THR A 181 -9.85 14.72 5.84
CA THR A 181 -10.39 13.83 6.89
C THR A 181 -9.83 14.19 8.26
N ASN A 182 -8.52 14.41 8.37
CA ASN A 182 -7.88 14.83 9.62
C ASN A 182 -8.45 16.17 10.14
N LEU A 183 -8.64 17.16 9.27
CA LEU A 183 -9.19 18.45 9.65
C LEU A 183 -10.66 18.34 10.09
N GLU A 184 -11.44 17.47 9.46
CA GLU A 184 -12.83 17.23 9.82
C GLU A 184 -12.93 16.48 11.15
N GLN A 185 -12.11 15.47 11.38
CA GLN A 185 -12.00 14.75 12.66
C GLN A 185 -11.57 15.67 13.81
N LEU A 186 -10.68 16.61 13.55
CA LEU A 186 -10.30 17.65 14.51
C LEU A 186 -11.40 18.70 14.75
N GLY A 187 -12.47 18.71 13.95
CA GLY A 187 -13.50 19.76 13.99
C GLY A 187 -13.02 21.11 13.41
N ALA A 188 -11.86 21.13 12.77
CA ALA A 188 -11.30 22.31 12.13
C ALA A 188 -12.05 22.71 10.85
N THR A 189 -12.65 21.71 10.18
CA THR A 189 -13.52 21.89 9.02
C THR A 189 -14.84 21.14 9.23
N ARG A 190 -15.86 21.55 8.47
CA ARG A 190 -17.15 20.85 8.35
C ARG A 190 -17.61 20.98 6.90
N ASN A 191 -17.84 19.84 6.24
CA ASN A 191 -18.17 19.80 4.80
C ASN A 191 -17.18 20.64 3.96
N GLY A 192 -15.88 20.47 4.20
CA GLY A 192 -14.81 21.17 3.51
C GLY A 192 -14.59 22.63 3.91
N THR A 193 -15.50 23.25 4.70
CA THR A 193 -15.41 24.66 5.10
C THR A 193 -14.79 24.81 6.49
N ILE A 194 -13.88 25.80 6.66
CA ILE A 194 -13.22 26.06 7.94
C ILE A 194 -14.21 26.55 9.00
N THR A 195 -14.13 25.99 10.20
CA THR A 195 -14.92 26.39 11.37
C THR A 195 -14.25 27.53 12.16
N ASP A 196 -14.97 28.14 13.11
CA ASP A 196 -14.34 29.12 14.02
C ASP A 196 -13.29 28.46 14.92
N PHE A 197 -13.45 27.18 15.26
CA PHE A 197 -12.39 26.40 15.90
C PHE A 197 -11.19 26.24 14.97
N GLY A 198 -11.40 25.90 13.71
CA GLY A 198 -10.33 25.79 12.71
C GLY A 198 -9.56 27.09 12.52
N LYS A 199 -10.22 28.26 12.54
CA LYS A 199 -9.55 29.57 12.48
C LYS A 199 -8.66 29.81 13.71
N LYS A 200 -9.16 29.46 14.91
CA LYS A 200 -8.35 29.53 16.14
C LYS A 200 -7.14 28.59 16.05
N LEU A 201 -7.37 27.36 15.58
CA LEU A 201 -6.32 26.36 15.41
C LEU A 201 -5.25 26.83 14.43
N ALA A 202 -5.62 27.40 13.28
CA ALA A 202 -4.71 27.98 12.29
C ALA A 202 -3.88 29.15 12.81
N SER A 203 -4.35 29.85 13.85
CA SER A 203 -3.59 30.95 14.47
C SER A 203 -2.47 30.49 15.42
N LEU A 204 -2.42 29.20 15.76
CA LEU A 204 -1.38 28.65 16.62
C LEU A 204 -0.16 28.23 15.78
N PRO A 205 1.07 28.52 16.26
CA PRO A 205 2.30 28.10 15.57
C PRO A 205 2.64 26.64 15.91
N LEU A 206 1.71 25.73 15.64
CA LEU A 206 1.78 24.30 16.00
C LEU A 206 1.18 23.43 14.90
N ASP A 207 1.61 22.18 14.90
CA ASP A 207 0.86 21.13 14.18
C ASP A 207 -0.61 21.15 14.63
N PRO A 208 -1.58 20.99 13.72
CA PRO A 208 -3.01 21.07 14.06
C PRO A 208 -3.43 20.15 15.20
N ARG A 209 -2.87 18.93 15.28
CA ARG A 209 -3.20 17.96 16.34
C ARG A 209 -2.72 18.44 17.70
N LEU A 210 -1.49 18.96 17.76
CA LEU A 210 -0.92 19.53 18.98
C LEU A 210 -1.62 20.83 19.39
N GLY A 211 -2.00 21.65 18.39
CA GLY A 211 -2.79 22.84 18.63
C GLY A 211 -4.18 22.53 19.18
N ALA A 212 -4.83 21.49 18.65
CA ALA A 212 -6.13 21.04 19.14
C ALA A 212 -6.04 20.56 20.61
N ALA A 213 -5.03 19.74 20.95
CA ALA A 213 -4.81 19.30 22.33
C ALA A 213 -4.51 20.47 23.26
N LEU A 214 -3.74 21.48 22.81
CA LEU A 214 -3.49 22.70 23.59
C LEU A 214 -4.79 23.50 23.85
N LEU A 215 -5.65 23.65 22.83
CA LEU A 215 -6.93 24.32 22.96
C LEU A 215 -7.90 23.52 23.86
N GLU A 216 -7.88 22.22 23.82
CA GLU A 216 -8.71 21.32 24.63
C GLU A 216 -8.33 21.39 26.11
N TRP A 217 -7.04 21.21 26.43
CA TRP A 217 -6.54 21.08 27.80
C TRP A 217 -6.01 22.38 28.42
N GLY A 218 -5.82 23.43 27.61
CA GLY A 218 -5.42 24.76 28.08
C GLY A 218 -3.94 24.87 28.49
N ALA A 219 -3.66 25.89 29.30
CA ALA A 219 -2.29 26.32 29.62
C ALA A 219 -1.43 25.24 30.31
N GLN A 220 -2.02 24.30 31.03
CA GLN A 220 -1.28 23.23 31.71
C GLN A 220 -0.78 22.15 30.74
N ALA A 221 -1.36 22.04 29.54
CA ALA A 221 -0.87 21.16 28.46
C ALA A 221 0.39 21.71 27.75
N ALA A 222 0.67 23.01 27.87
CA ALA A 222 1.73 23.67 27.13
C ALA A 222 3.14 23.05 27.31
N PRO A 223 3.57 22.55 28.45
CA PRO A 223 4.88 21.87 28.58
C PRO A 223 4.96 20.60 27.71
N THR A 224 3.92 19.78 27.74
CA THR A 224 3.84 18.55 26.93
C THR A 224 3.80 18.87 25.45
N VAL A 225 2.94 19.81 25.06
CA VAL A 225 2.81 20.24 23.64
C VAL A 225 4.11 20.84 23.12
N ALA A 226 4.79 21.69 23.92
CA ALA A 226 6.08 22.28 23.51
C ALA A 226 7.16 21.19 23.32
N ARG A 227 7.25 20.22 24.21
CA ARG A 227 8.16 19.10 24.10
C ARG A 227 7.91 18.31 22.79
N LEU A 228 6.66 17.99 22.50
CA LEU A 228 6.28 17.25 21.28
C LEU A 228 6.49 18.04 20.00
N ALA A 229 6.34 19.36 20.05
CA ALA A 229 6.60 20.24 18.92
C ALA A 229 8.10 20.51 18.68
N GLY A 230 8.99 20.02 19.56
CA GLY A 230 10.41 20.36 19.52
C GLY A 230 10.70 21.82 19.90
N GLU A 231 9.76 22.48 20.56
CA GLU A 231 9.83 23.89 20.95
C GLU A 231 10.38 24.05 22.37
N THR A 232 11.27 25.02 22.57
CA THR A 232 11.85 25.32 23.89
C THR A 232 10.99 26.27 24.74
N HIS A 233 9.93 26.84 24.18
CA HIS A 233 9.23 28.01 24.75
C HIS A 233 7.80 27.69 25.24
N ALA A 234 7.63 26.68 26.10
CA ALA A 234 6.33 26.37 26.73
C ALA A 234 5.61 27.60 27.35
N LYS A 235 6.37 28.58 27.88
CA LYS A 235 5.82 29.85 28.42
C LYS A 235 5.07 30.66 27.36
N ARG A 236 5.49 30.64 26.11
CA ARG A 236 4.80 31.31 25.00
C ARG A 236 3.45 30.65 24.74
N LEU A 237 3.41 29.32 24.64
CA LEU A 237 2.18 28.55 24.41
C LEU A 237 1.16 28.74 25.52
N ARG A 238 1.59 28.78 26.79
CA ARG A 238 0.71 29.05 27.95
C ARG A 238 -0.08 30.36 27.81
N ARG A 239 0.49 31.38 27.19
CA ARG A 239 -0.15 32.70 27.02
C ARG A 239 -1.22 32.72 25.93
N LEU A 240 -1.24 31.72 25.05
CA LEU A 240 -2.15 31.65 23.91
C LEU A 240 -3.49 31.03 24.26
N VAL A 241 -3.60 30.37 25.43
CA VAL A 241 -4.79 29.64 25.84
C VAL A 241 -5.11 29.86 27.32
N PRO A 242 -6.39 29.77 27.74
CA PRO A 242 -6.78 29.88 29.13
C PRO A 242 -6.25 28.70 29.95
N ASP A 243 -6.10 28.92 31.28
CA ASP A 243 -5.84 27.82 32.20
C ASP A 243 -7.16 27.06 32.47
N LYS A 244 -7.13 25.74 32.29
CA LYS A 244 -8.26 24.83 32.50
C LYS A 244 -8.02 23.85 33.66
N GLY A 245 -6.96 24.05 34.41
CA GLY A 245 -6.57 23.18 35.51
C GLY A 245 -5.52 22.12 35.12
N PRO A 246 -5.15 21.28 36.09
CA PRO A 246 -4.11 20.27 35.88
C PRO A 246 -4.56 19.21 34.87
N VAL A 247 -3.63 18.74 34.06
CA VAL A 247 -3.82 17.68 33.08
C VAL A 247 -2.62 16.72 33.11
N ASP A 248 -2.92 15.45 32.94
CA ASP A 248 -1.89 14.40 32.77
C ASP A 248 -1.25 14.51 31.38
N PRO A 249 0.09 14.48 31.27
CA PRO A 249 0.77 14.49 29.97
C PRO A 249 0.28 13.40 29.01
N GLY A 250 -0.05 12.22 29.52
CA GLY A 250 -0.58 11.12 28.73
C GLY A 250 -1.92 11.45 28.06
N GLU A 251 -2.82 12.15 28.76
CA GLU A 251 -4.12 12.58 28.20
C GLU A 251 -3.93 13.62 27.08
N VAL A 252 -2.96 14.53 27.24
CA VAL A 252 -2.62 15.50 26.19
C VAL A 252 -2.13 14.78 24.93
N ILE A 253 -1.29 13.75 25.09
CA ILE A 253 -0.80 12.94 23.97
C ILE A 253 -1.94 12.14 23.35
N ALA A 254 -2.79 11.52 24.16
CA ALA A 254 -3.95 10.77 23.69
C ALA A 254 -4.95 11.62 22.88
N SER A 255 -5.11 12.90 23.24
CA SER A 255 -5.90 13.86 22.47
C SER A 255 -5.25 14.23 21.12
N ALA A 256 -3.95 14.45 21.12
CA ALA A 256 -3.20 14.79 19.90
C ALA A 256 -3.11 13.61 18.93
N PHE A 257 -2.92 12.40 19.44
CA PHE A 257 -2.66 11.20 18.65
C PHE A 257 -3.56 10.02 19.06
N PRO A 258 -4.88 10.11 18.91
CA PRO A 258 -5.83 9.07 19.35
C PRO A 258 -5.57 7.71 18.68
N GLN A 259 -5.06 7.71 17.45
CA GLN A 259 -4.68 6.50 16.72
C GLN A 259 -3.48 5.75 17.32
N TRP A 260 -2.72 6.39 18.21
CA TRP A 260 -1.54 5.84 18.89
C TRP A 260 -1.77 5.56 20.38
N ILE A 261 -3.00 5.63 20.86
CA ILE A 261 -3.38 5.00 22.12
C ILE A 261 -3.12 3.51 22.00
N ALA A 262 -2.49 2.91 23.00
CA ALA A 262 -2.05 1.53 22.91
C ALA A 262 -2.28 0.75 24.20
N LYS A 263 -2.68 -0.52 24.04
CA LYS A 263 -2.85 -1.50 25.11
C LYS A 263 -1.73 -2.51 25.08
N LYS A 264 -1.20 -2.87 26.25
CA LYS A 264 -0.18 -3.90 26.38
C LYS A 264 -0.76 -5.29 26.04
N VAL A 265 -0.07 -6.01 25.15
CA VAL A 265 -0.41 -7.37 24.74
C VAL A 265 0.87 -8.20 24.72
N GLY A 266 1.11 -8.95 25.80
CA GLY A 266 2.37 -9.66 25.99
C GLY A 266 3.55 -8.68 26.15
N GLU A 267 4.56 -8.83 25.32
CA GLU A 267 5.76 -7.97 25.31
C GLU A 267 5.64 -6.74 24.40
N GLU A 268 4.51 -6.58 23.69
CA GLU A 268 4.28 -5.51 22.75
C GLU A 268 3.03 -4.70 23.12
N TYR A 269 2.84 -3.60 22.43
CA TYR A 269 1.65 -2.75 22.53
C TYR A 269 0.85 -2.79 21.23
N GLN A 270 -0.44 -3.06 21.36
CA GLN A 270 -1.41 -2.94 20.27
C GLN A 270 -1.91 -1.50 20.21
N LEU A 271 -1.63 -0.78 19.12
CA LEU A 271 -2.11 0.58 18.90
C LEU A 271 -3.54 0.59 18.36
N ALA A 272 -4.27 1.65 18.64
CA ALA A 272 -5.60 1.89 18.09
C ALA A 272 -5.62 1.96 16.55
N SER A 273 -4.49 2.28 15.91
CA SER A 273 -4.30 2.20 14.45
C SER A 273 -4.22 0.77 13.89
N GLY A 274 -4.23 -0.26 14.74
CA GLY A 274 -4.10 -1.67 14.33
C GLY A 274 -2.66 -2.18 14.24
N THR A 275 -1.66 -1.36 14.53
CA THR A 275 -0.24 -1.77 14.51
C THR A 275 0.20 -2.29 15.86
N ARG A 276 1.06 -3.32 15.88
CA ARG A 276 1.79 -3.73 17.07
C ARG A 276 3.17 -3.09 17.08
N ALA A 277 3.59 -2.59 18.22
CA ALA A 277 4.86 -1.91 18.40
C ALA A 277 5.53 -2.29 19.70
N LYS A 278 6.87 -2.31 19.70
CA LYS A 278 7.68 -2.57 20.88
C LYS A 278 7.86 -1.30 21.69
N PHE A 279 7.69 -1.42 23.01
CA PHE A 279 7.98 -0.37 23.97
C PHE A 279 8.25 -0.97 25.33
N ASN A 280 9.26 -0.47 26.03
CA ASN A 280 9.61 -0.94 27.37
C ASN A 280 8.86 -0.14 28.42
N SER A 281 7.70 -0.64 28.84
CA SER A 281 6.88 -0.07 29.90
C SER A 281 6.07 -1.15 30.61
N ASN A 282 5.73 -0.93 31.89
CA ASN A 282 4.85 -1.80 32.67
C ASN A 282 3.40 -1.32 32.68
N ALA A 283 3.09 -0.16 32.10
CA ALA A 283 1.74 0.37 32.04
C ALA A 283 0.87 -0.49 31.12
N GLU A 284 -0.38 -0.77 31.53
CA GLU A 284 -1.34 -1.48 30.69
C GLU A 284 -1.76 -0.64 29.48
N TRP A 285 -1.94 0.67 29.70
CA TRP A 285 -2.32 1.63 28.68
C TRP A 285 -1.31 2.75 28.58
N ILE A 286 -0.97 3.14 27.38
CA ILE A 286 -0.09 4.26 27.05
C ILE A 286 -0.66 5.08 25.90
N ALA A 287 -0.29 6.36 25.87
CA ALA A 287 -0.45 7.22 24.70
C ALA A 287 0.92 7.45 24.08
N ALA A 288 1.14 6.98 22.86
CA ALA A 288 2.38 7.16 22.14
C ALA A 288 2.39 8.51 21.40
N ALA A 289 3.53 9.20 21.47
CA ALA A 289 3.78 10.46 20.78
C ALA A 289 4.63 10.28 19.53
N GLU A 290 5.51 9.28 19.53
CA GLU A 290 6.36 8.95 18.39
C GLU A 290 6.38 7.44 18.16
N VAL A 291 5.99 7.02 16.95
CA VAL A 291 6.04 5.64 16.50
C VAL A 291 6.83 5.56 15.21
N GLN A 292 7.88 4.74 15.21
CA GLN A 292 8.75 4.56 14.06
C GLN A 292 8.64 3.16 13.49
N ARG A 293 8.58 3.06 12.16
CA ARG A 293 8.72 1.79 11.46
C ARG A 293 10.18 1.42 11.29
N THR A 294 10.52 0.19 11.65
CA THR A 294 11.84 -0.39 11.50
C THR A 294 11.78 -1.62 10.58
N ASN A 295 12.93 -2.12 10.15
CA ASN A 295 12.98 -3.35 9.32
C ASN A 295 12.41 -4.59 10.04
N SER A 296 12.36 -4.56 11.38
CA SER A 296 11.86 -5.66 12.24
C SER A 296 10.47 -5.41 12.83
N GLY A 297 9.73 -4.40 12.37
CA GLY A 297 8.41 -4.04 12.88
C GLY A 297 8.28 -2.56 13.23
N ALA A 298 7.40 -2.24 14.19
CA ALA A 298 7.25 -0.89 14.70
C ALA A 298 7.84 -0.77 16.13
N THR A 299 8.33 0.42 16.45
CA THR A 299 8.86 0.75 17.79
C THR A 299 8.30 2.10 18.23
N ILE A 300 7.78 2.16 19.43
CA ILE A 300 7.39 3.40 20.09
C ILE A 300 8.66 4.04 20.66
N ARG A 301 8.88 5.30 20.33
CA ARG A 301 10.05 6.07 20.81
C ARG A 301 9.74 6.90 22.03
N GLU A 302 8.52 7.42 22.06
CA GLU A 302 8.04 8.28 23.13
C GLU A 302 6.58 7.95 23.43
N ALA A 303 6.26 7.71 24.69
CA ALA A 303 4.92 7.49 25.19
C ALA A 303 4.81 7.84 26.68
N GLU A 304 3.60 8.17 27.12
CA GLU A 304 3.26 8.36 28.53
C GLU A 304 2.17 7.35 28.95
N PRO A 305 2.20 6.84 30.18
CA PRO A 305 1.12 6.05 30.72
C PRO A 305 -0.20 6.85 30.76
N ILE A 306 -1.32 6.17 30.53
CA ILE A 306 -2.66 6.73 30.72
C ILE A 306 -3.52 5.78 31.54
N ALA A 307 -4.58 6.30 32.13
CA ALA A 307 -5.66 5.50 32.66
C ALA A 307 -6.41 4.82 31.52
N PHE A 308 -7.27 3.84 31.85
CA PHE A 308 -8.15 3.24 30.85
C PHE A 308 -9.01 4.32 30.17
N PRO A 309 -8.93 4.51 28.85
CA PRO A 309 -9.60 5.61 28.15
C PRO A 309 -11.06 5.26 27.85
N GLU A 310 -11.89 5.13 28.91
CA GLU A 310 -13.29 4.71 28.85
C GLU A 310 -14.11 5.57 27.88
N HIS A 311 -13.89 6.89 27.88
CA HIS A 311 -14.61 7.83 27.02
C HIS A 311 -14.34 7.67 25.52
N ARG A 312 -13.36 6.84 25.13
CA ARG A 312 -13.00 6.53 23.75
C ARG A 312 -13.48 5.15 23.30
N VAL A 313 -14.18 4.42 24.19
CA VAL A 313 -14.76 3.14 23.85
C VAL A 313 -15.96 3.35 22.94
N VAL A 314 -15.91 2.72 21.77
CA VAL A 314 -17.01 2.67 20.81
C VAL A 314 -17.61 1.27 20.85
N GLU A 315 -18.92 1.20 21.05
CA GLU A 315 -19.65 -0.05 20.90
C GLU A 315 -20.37 -0.07 19.56
N GLU A 316 -20.18 -1.13 18.82
CA GLU A 316 -20.84 -1.32 17.53
C GLU A 316 -21.30 -2.77 17.35
N LYS A 317 -22.29 -2.97 16.49
CA LYS A 317 -22.68 -4.29 16.02
C LYS A 317 -21.95 -4.57 14.71
N VAL A 318 -21.28 -5.70 14.65
CA VAL A 318 -20.53 -6.16 13.47
C VAL A 318 -21.18 -7.43 12.97
N ALA A 319 -21.49 -7.50 11.68
CA ALA A 319 -21.84 -8.72 11.00
C ALA A 319 -20.61 -9.34 10.31
N TYR A 320 -20.57 -10.65 10.27
CA TYR A 320 -19.54 -11.41 9.57
C TYR A 320 -20.12 -12.74 9.07
N LEU A 321 -19.51 -13.30 8.04
CA LEU A 321 -19.86 -14.62 7.54
C LEU A 321 -19.06 -15.69 8.28
N GLU A 322 -19.78 -16.67 8.84
CA GLU A 322 -19.20 -17.88 9.45
C GLU A 322 -19.99 -19.10 8.96
N ASP A 323 -19.27 -20.05 8.35
CA ASP A 323 -19.87 -21.23 7.71
C ASP A 323 -20.99 -20.87 6.71
N GLY A 324 -20.79 -19.78 5.97
CA GLY A 324 -21.73 -19.27 4.97
C GLY A 324 -23.02 -18.66 5.53
N LYS A 325 -23.11 -18.41 6.84
CA LYS A 325 -24.23 -17.74 7.50
C LYS A 325 -23.78 -16.44 8.13
N VAL A 326 -24.67 -15.45 8.11
CA VAL A 326 -24.40 -14.20 8.80
C VAL A 326 -24.47 -14.43 10.31
N ARG A 327 -23.45 -13.92 11.01
CA ARG A 327 -23.36 -13.87 12.47
C ARG A 327 -23.24 -12.42 12.90
N GLY A 328 -23.80 -12.10 14.05
CA GLY A 328 -23.66 -10.80 14.68
C GLY A 328 -22.85 -10.87 15.96
N ARG A 329 -22.03 -9.87 16.19
CA ARG A 329 -21.42 -9.63 17.51
C ARG A 329 -21.45 -8.16 17.86
N LYS A 330 -21.67 -7.88 19.14
CA LYS A 330 -21.47 -6.55 19.71
C LYS A 330 -20.03 -6.45 20.17
N VAL A 331 -19.29 -5.52 19.61
CA VAL A 331 -17.87 -5.30 19.88
C VAL A 331 -17.72 -3.95 20.59
N ALA A 332 -17.02 -3.96 21.73
CA ALA A 332 -16.51 -2.74 22.35
C ALA A 332 -15.03 -2.60 22.00
N ARG A 333 -14.65 -1.45 21.42
CA ARG A 333 -13.28 -1.23 20.95
C ARG A 333 -12.82 0.22 21.08
N ILE A 334 -11.49 0.38 21.07
CA ILE A 334 -10.82 1.68 20.89
C ILE A 334 -9.99 1.58 19.61
N GLY A 335 -10.48 2.17 18.53
CA GLY A 335 -9.90 1.93 17.19
C GLY A 335 -9.87 0.44 16.86
N ALA A 336 -8.69 -0.10 16.54
CA ALA A 336 -8.51 -1.53 16.27
C ALA A 336 -8.28 -2.40 17.53
N ILE A 337 -8.29 -1.83 18.73
CA ILE A 337 -8.14 -2.57 19.99
C ILE A 337 -9.50 -3.08 20.44
N GLU A 338 -9.75 -4.37 20.24
CA GLU A 338 -10.96 -5.03 20.73
C GLU A 338 -10.85 -5.26 22.25
N LEU A 339 -11.84 -4.78 23.00
CA LEU A 339 -11.93 -4.91 24.45
C LEU A 339 -12.81 -6.07 24.84
N SER A 340 -13.96 -6.20 24.18
CA SER A 340 -14.89 -7.30 24.36
C SER A 340 -15.67 -7.56 23.09
N SER A 341 -16.10 -8.81 22.93
CA SER A 341 -16.94 -9.23 21.82
C SER A 341 -17.95 -10.23 22.34
N THR A 342 -19.24 -9.93 22.14
CA THR A 342 -20.33 -10.82 22.57
C THR A 342 -21.25 -11.10 21.38
N PRO A 343 -21.66 -12.36 21.16
CA PRO A 343 -22.63 -12.70 20.12
C PRO A 343 -23.92 -11.90 20.31
N VAL A 344 -24.48 -11.38 19.23
CA VAL A 344 -25.74 -10.64 19.23
C VAL A 344 -26.57 -11.05 18.01
N LYS A 345 -27.89 -11.06 18.17
CA LYS A 345 -28.80 -11.25 17.05
C LYS A 345 -28.96 -9.90 16.33
N LEU A 346 -28.66 -9.89 15.04
CA LEU A 346 -28.88 -8.73 14.18
C LEU A 346 -30.30 -8.76 13.61
N THR A 347 -30.86 -7.59 13.34
CA THR A 347 -32.03 -7.48 12.45
C THR A 347 -31.57 -7.71 11.01
N PRO A 348 -32.46 -8.13 10.08
CA PRO A 348 -32.12 -8.29 8.68
C PRO A 348 -31.53 -7.02 8.04
N ASP A 349 -32.01 -5.85 8.42
CA ASP A 349 -31.52 -4.57 7.89
C ASP A 349 -30.10 -4.25 8.41
N GLU A 350 -29.83 -4.45 9.71
CA GLU A 350 -28.48 -4.33 10.29
C GLU A 350 -27.48 -5.31 9.64
N ALA A 351 -27.93 -6.53 9.37
CA ALA A 351 -27.11 -7.54 8.72
C ALA A 351 -26.84 -7.19 7.25
N ALA A 352 -27.84 -6.72 6.52
CA ALA A 352 -27.70 -6.32 5.12
C ALA A 352 -26.77 -5.11 4.97
N GLU A 353 -26.90 -4.11 5.84
CA GLU A 353 -26.03 -2.93 5.86
C GLU A 353 -24.56 -3.31 6.15
N ALA A 354 -24.33 -4.27 7.05
CA ALA A 354 -22.99 -4.72 7.40
C ALA A 354 -22.37 -5.70 6.38
N LEU A 355 -23.16 -6.25 5.45
CA LEU A 355 -22.69 -7.14 4.37
C LEU A 355 -22.42 -6.38 3.06
N THR A 356 -22.09 -5.10 3.12
CA THR A 356 -21.79 -4.27 1.94
C THR A 356 -20.62 -4.77 1.10
N ASP A 357 -19.70 -5.52 1.71
CA ASP A 357 -18.53 -6.12 1.03
C ASP A 357 -18.83 -7.50 0.41
N VAL A 358 -20.09 -7.99 0.49
CA VAL A 358 -20.51 -9.24 -0.14
C VAL A 358 -20.90 -8.93 -1.59
N ASP A 359 -20.01 -9.27 -2.48
CA ASP A 359 -20.17 -9.14 -3.93
C ASP A 359 -20.42 -10.50 -4.61
N PHE A 360 -20.51 -10.51 -5.93
CA PHE A 360 -20.67 -11.75 -6.71
C PHE A 360 -19.59 -12.80 -6.37
N ALA A 361 -18.34 -12.39 -6.19
CA ALA A 361 -17.23 -13.30 -5.95
C ALA A 361 -17.31 -14.01 -4.58
N SER A 362 -18.14 -13.48 -3.67
CA SER A 362 -18.38 -14.06 -2.35
C SER A 362 -19.31 -15.28 -2.39
N PHE A 363 -20.09 -15.46 -3.47
CA PHE A 363 -21.03 -16.55 -3.59
C PHE A 363 -20.35 -17.79 -4.21
N PRO A 364 -20.40 -18.96 -3.54
CA PRO A 364 -19.85 -20.18 -4.09
C PRO A 364 -20.72 -20.68 -5.25
N LEU A 365 -20.11 -20.92 -6.40
CA LEU A 365 -20.79 -21.43 -7.58
C LEU A 365 -20.68 -22.96 -7.67
N THR A 366 -21.76 -23.62 -7.99
CA THR A 366 -21.76 -25.01 -8.43
C THR A 366 -21.08 -25.13 -9.81
N LYS A 367 -20.73 -26.34 -10.23
CA LYS A 367 -20.14 -26.56 -11.56
C LYS A 367 -21.04 -26.09 -12.70
N GLU A 368 -22.36 -26.20 -12.55
CA GLU A 368 -23.32 -25.76 -13.54
C GLU A 368 -23.43 -24.23 -13.59
N GLU A 369 -23.42 -23.59 -12.43
CA GLU A 369 -23.41 -22.12 -12.31
C GLU A 369 -22.08 -21.54 -12.81
N GLN A 370 -20.95 -22.17 -12.51
CA GLN A 370 -19.66 -21.78 -13.04
C GLN A 370 -19.63 -21.85 -14.58
N HIS A 371 -20.17 -22.93 -15.14
CA HIS A 371 -20.29 -23.07 -16.59
C HIS A 371 -21.25 -22.03 -17.19
N LEU A 372 -22.35 -21.72 -16.50
CA LEU A 372 -23.23 -20.63 -16.92
C LEU A 372 -22.51 -19.27 -16.94
N LYS A 373 -21.74 -19.00 -15.88
CA LYS A 373 -20.93 -17.78 -15.82
C LYS A 373 -19.95 -17.68 -16.98
N GLU A 374 -19.20 -18.73 -17.27
CA GLU A 374 -18.26 -18.78 -18.41
C GLU A 374 -18.94 -18.52 -19.75
N ARG A 375 -20.17 -19.01 -19.95
CA ARG A 375 -20.99 -18.73 -21.13
C ARG A 375 -21.39 -17.26 -21.22
N LEU A 376 -21.77 -16.66 -20.09
CA LEU A 376 -22.18 -15.25 -20.02
C LEU A 376 -20.97 -14.32 -20.18
N ASP A 377 -19.82 -14.66 -19.62
CA ASP A 377 -18.56 -13.93 -19.83
C ASP A 377 -18.18 -13.92 -21.33
N PHE A 378 -18.27 -15.08 -21.98
CA PHE A 378 -18.06 -15.18 -23.42
C PHE A 378 -19.01 -14.29 -24.22
N LEU A 379 -20.31 -14.25 -23.87
CA LEU A 379 -21.30 -13.40 -24.52
C LEU A 379 -21.12 -11.92 -24.23
N HIS A 380 -20.63 -11.60 -23.02
CA HIS A 380 -20.22 -10.24 -22.68
C HIS A 380 -19.09 -9.76 -23.60
N GLU A 381 -18.03 -10.55 -23.75
CA GLU A 381 -16.88 -10.21 -24.58
C GLU A 381 -17.21 -10.15 -26.09
N THR A 382 -18.10 -11.03 -26.55
CA THR A 382 -18.38 -11.18 -28.02
C THR A 382 -19.57 -10.40 -28.53
N LEU A 383 -20.62 -10.28 -27.74
CA LEU A 383 -21.88 -9.64 -28.13
C LEU A 383 -22.26 -8.42 -27.28
N GLY A 384 -21.40 -8.05 -26.29
CA GLY A 384 -21.66 -6.92 -25.39
C GLY A 384 -22.85 -7.15 -24.44
N TRP A 385 -23.12 -8.41 -24.07
CA TRP A 385 -24.11 -8.72 -23.03
C TRP A 385 -23.69 -8.18 -21.68
N PRO A 386 -24.64 -8.05 -20.70
CA PRO A 386 -24.26 -7.59 -19.36
C PRO A 386 -23.13 -8.39 -18.72
N ASP A 387 -22.19 -7.69 -18.05
CA ASP A 387 -21.22 -8.35 -17.18
C ASP A 387 -21.94 -8.77 -15.89
N VAL A 388 -22.23 -10.06 -15.78
CA VAL A 388 -22.95 -10.59 -14.61
C VAL A 388 -22.14 -10.47 -13.32
N SER A 389 -20.83 -10.32 -13.37
CA SER A 389 -20.00 -10.11 -12.17
C SER A 389 -20.22 -8.74 -11.53
N GLN A 390 -20.73 -7.78 -12.29
CA GLN A 390 -21.06 -6.40 -11.87
C GLN A 390 -22.56 -6.19 -11.67
N GLY A 391 -23.35 -7.26 -11.64
CA GLY A 391 -24.79 -7.19 -11.49
C GLY A 391 -25.29 -6.81 -10.10
N ASP A 392 -26.61 -6.61 -9.97
CA ASP A 392 -27.25 -6.36 -8.68
C ASP A 392 -27.60 -7.68 -7.97
N TYR A 393 -26.89 -7.94 -6.86
CA TYR A 393 -27.06 -9.11 -5.99
C TYR A 393 -27.67 -8.73 -4.62
N SER A 394 -28.23 -7.54 -4.50
CA SER A 394 -28.90 -7.08 -3.26
C SER A 394 -29.97 -8.04 -2.74
N PRO A 395 -30.79 -8.72 -3.59
CA PRO A 395 -31.76 -9.69 -3.10
C PRO A 395 -31.12 -10.92 -2.43
N GLU A 396 -29.99 -11.41 -2.96
CA GLU A 396 -29.25 -12.55 -2.40
C GLU A 396 -28.57 -12.15 -1.10
N VAL A 397 -27.94 -10.97 -1.03
CA VAL A 397 -27.37 -10.39 0.19
C VAL A 397 -28.46 -10.24 1.26
N ARG A 398 -29.64 -9.75 0.88
CA ARG A 398 -30.77 -9.64 1.80
C ARG A 398 -31.26 -11.01 2.29
N GLY A 399 -31.32 -12.00 1.42
CA GLY A 399 -31.64 -13.38 1.83
C GLY A 399 -30.65 -13.95 2.85
N VAL A 400 -29.35 -13.67 2.67
CA VAL A 400 -28.29 -14.04 3.64
C VAL A 400 -28.49 -13.29 4.97
N ALA A 401 -28.79 -12.00 4.90
CA ALA A 401 -29.09 -11.17 6.09
C ALA A 401 -30.31 -11.70 6.86
N GLU A 402 -31.30 -12.24 6.17
CA GLU A 402 -32.51 -12.86 6.75
C GLU A 402 -32.25 -14.27 7.31
N GLY A 403 -31.05 -14.82 7.14
CA GLY A 403 -30.59 -16.06 7.75
C GLY A 403 -30.38 -17.23 6.80
N ALA A 404 -30.49 -17.02 5.48
CA ALA A 404 -30.09 -18.01 4.49
C ALA A 404 -28.57 -18.24 4.53
N SER A 405 -28.11 -19.40 4.07
CA SER A 405 -26.69 -19.64 3.83
C SER A 405 -26.30 -19.06 2.46
N ILE A 406 -25.13 -18.42 2.38
CA ILE A 406 -24.59 -17.91 1.12
C ILE A 406 -24.48 -19.02 0.05
N GLY A 407 -24.19 -20.26 0.48
CA GLY A 407 -24.15 -21.41 -0.41
C GLY A 407 -25.50 -21.98 -0.81
N SER A 408 -26.62 -21.46 -0.27
CA SER A 408 -27.99 -21.85 -0.65
C SER A 408 -28.65 -20.87 -1.60
N CYS A 409 -27.97 -19.79 -1.98
CA CYS A 409 -28.48 -18.83 -2.95
C CYS A 409 -28.51 -19.45 -4.35
N ASP A 410 -29.60 -19.26 -5.08
CA ASP A 410 -29.72 -19.70 -6.47
C ASP A 410 -28.99 -18.71 -7.39
N MET A 411 -27.68 -18.93 -7.53
CA MET A 411 -26.83 -18.06 -8.34
C MET A 411 -27.13 -18.17 -9.82
N ARG A 412 -27.69 -19.30 -10.26
CA ARG A 412 -28.17 -19.45 -11.62
C ARG A 412 -29.29 -18.45 -11.92
N GLN A 413 -30.29 -18.38 -11.06
CA GLN A 413 -31.40 -17.43 -11.22
C GLN A 413 -30.92 -15.99 -11.04
N ALA A 414 -30.03 -15.75 -10.09
CA ALA A 414 -29.43 -14.43 -9.85
C ALA A 414 -28.70 -13.89 -11.08
N MET A 415 -27.88 -14.72 -11.76
CA MET A 415 -27.20 -14.33 -13.00
C MET A 415 -28.20 -14.11 -14.15
N LEU A 416 -29.19 -15.00 -14.32
CA LEU A 416 -30.17 -14.86 -15.37
C LEU A 416 -31.05 -13.61 -15.19
N ARG A 417 -31.28 -13.15 -13.98
CA ARG A 417 -32.01 -11.90 -13.69
C ARG A 417 -31.29 -10.65 -14.21
N GLN A 418 -29.98 -10.71 -14.41
CA GLN A 418 -29.23 -9.59 -14.98
C GLN A 418 -29.42 -9.42 -16.49
N LEU A 419 -30.06 -10.41 -17.15
CA LEU A 419 -30.33 -10.43 -18.57
C LEU A 419 -31.77 -9.98 -18.87
N ASP A 420 -32.00 -9.46 -20.06
CA ASP A 420 -33.35 -9.26 -20.55
C ASP A 420 -34.00 -10.59 -20.99
N TRP A 421 -35.32 -10.59 -21.19
CA TRP A 421 -36.07 -11.81 -21.55
C TRP A 421 -35.64 -12.40 -22.89
N GLN A 422 -35.18 -11.57 -23.84
CA GLN A 422 -34.72 -12.01 -25.16
C GLN A 422 -33.37 -12.70 -25.04
N GLN A 423 -32.43 -12.13 -24.27
CA GLN A 423 -31.13 -12.73 -24.00
C GLN A 423 -31.27 -14.08 -23.29
N VAL A 424 -32.20 -14.19 -22.34
CA VAL A 424 -32.47 -15.48 -21.66
C VAL A 424 -32.99 -16.51 -22.67
N ALA A 425 -33.87 -16.12 -23.60
CA ALA A 425 -34.40 -17.03 -24.63
C ALA A 425 -33.34 -17.46 -25.67
N GLU A 426 -32.41 -16.58 -25.99
CA GLU A 426 -31.37 -16.80 -27.01
C GLU A 426 -30.11 -17.47 -26.43
N LEU A 427 -29.93 -17.54 -25.11
CA LEU A 427 -28.71 -17.96 -24.41
C LEU A 427 -28.16 -19.31 -24.91
N ASP A 428 -29.02 -20.33 -25.06
CA ASP A 428 -28.57 -21.67 -25.46
C ASP A 428 -28.20 -21.74 -26.95
N ALA A 429 -28.72 -20.83 -27.77
CA ALA A 429 -28.35 -20.69 -29.17
C ALA A 429 -27.06 -19.88 -29.34
N ALA A 430 -26.93 -18.78 -28.57
CA ALA A 430 -25.80 -17.88 -28.62
C ALA A 430 -24.51 -18.47 -27.96
N ALA A 431 -24.67 -19.25 -26.90
CA ALA A 431 -23.58 -19.96 -26.23
C ALA A 431 -24.03 -21.38 -25.83
N PRO A 432 -23.96 -22.37 -26.70
CA PRO A 432 -24.46 -23.72 -26.45
C PRO A 432 -23.73 -24.42 -25.27
N LYS A 433 -24.48 -25.17 -24.47
CA LYS A 433 -23.99 -25.87 -23.27
C LYS A 433 -22.96 -26.96 -23.53
N GLU A 434 -22.89 -27.44 -24.77
CA GLU A 434 -21.99 -28.54 -25.18
C GLU A 434 -20.53 -28.13 -25.30
N TYR A 435 -20.24 -26.82 -25.30
CA TYR A 435 -18.89 -26.26 -25.30
C TYR A 435 -18.48 -25.82 -23.91
N GLN A 436 -17.19 -25.94 -23.63
CA GLN A 436 -16.54 -25.21 -22.52
C GLN A 436 -16.15 -23.82 -23.07
N TYR A 437 -16.12 -22.83 -22.18
CA TYR A 437 -15.73 -21.47 -22.56
C TYR A 437 -14.50 -21.10 -21.75
N ASP A 438 -13.40 -20.87 -22.44
CA ASP A 438 -12.12 -20.55 -21.81
C ASP A 438 -11.48 -19.40 -22.57
N SER A 439 -11.06 -18.38 -21.83
CA SER A 439 -10.37 -17.19 -22.37
C SER A 439 -11.08 -16.56 -23.57
N GLY A 440 -12.40 -16.36 -23.46
CA GLY A 440 -13.21 -15.73 -24.51
C GLY A 440 -13.45 -16.61 -25.74
N ARG A 441 -13.26 -17.93 -25.65
CA ARG A 441 -13.41 -18.84 -26.79
C ARG A 441 -14.21 -20.09 -26.42
N PRO A 442 -15.11 -20.58 -27.36
CA PRO A 442 -15.74 -21.89 -27.21
C PRO A 442 -14.72 -23.00 -27.46
N VAL A 443 -14.62 -23.95 -26.55
CA VAL A 443 -13.66 -25.07 -26.57
C VAL A 443 -14.41 -26.39 -26.59
N LYS A 444 -14.05 -27.30 -27.50
CA LYS A 444 -14.60 -28.66 -27.58
C LYS A 444 -13.51 -29.71 -27.41
N ARG A 445 -13.55 -30.40 -26.30
CA ARG A 445 -12.64 -31.56 -26.02
C ARG A 445 -13.34 -32.83 -26.48
N VAL A 446 -12.83 -33.48 -27.55
CA VAL A 446 -13.50 -34.57 -28.18
C VAL A 446 -12.51 -35.58 -28.74
N LYS A 447 -12.88 -36.88 -28.73
CA LYS A 447 -12.09 -37.90 -29.44
C LYS A 447 -12.13 -37.66 -30.92
N LEU A 448 -10.97 -37.74 -31.59
CA LEU A 448 -10.81 -37.43 -33.00
C LEU A 448 -11.80 -38.20 -33.88
N GLN A 449 -12.09 -39.46 -33.53
CA GLN A 449 -13.04 -40.29 -34.31
C GLN A 449 -14.46 -39.74 -34.34
N HIS A 450 -14.88 -39.00 -33.32
CA HIS A 450 -16.23 -38.42 -33.29
C HIS A 450 -16.35 -37.17 -34.16
N MET A 451 -15.21 -36.70 -34.68
CA MET A 451 -15.16 -35.52 -35.56
C MET A 451 -15.11 -35.85 -37.05
N PHE A 452 -14.98 -37.14 -37.40
CA PHE A 452 -15.02 -37.53 -38.81
C PHE A 452 -16.33 -37.14 -39.45
N GLY A 453 -16.27 -36.54 -40.63
CA GLY A 453 -17.43 -35.99 -41.37
C GLY A 453 -17.89 -34.63 -40.88
N GLN A 454 -17.21 -34.05 -39.87
CA GLN A 454 -17.56 -32.70 -39.35
C GLN A 454 -16.58 -31.64 -39.86
N ARG A 455 -17.13 -30.44 -40.01
CA ARG A 455 -16.37 -29.22 -40.35
C ARG A 455 -16.21 -28.30 -39.14
N GLY A 456 -15.33 -27.32 -39.26
CA GLY A 456 -15.17 -26.27 -38.28
C GLY A 456 -16.47 -25.52 -38.02
N GLN A 457 -16.76 -25.25 -36.74
CA GLN A 457 -17.96 -24.54 -36.30
C GLN A 457 -17.58 -23.20 -35.68
N THR A 458 -18.56 -22.30 -35.67
CA THR A 458 -18.46 -21.01 -34.96
C THR A 458 -19.63 -20.91 -33.99
N VAL A 459 -19.36 -20.27 -32.87
CA VAL A 459 -20.34 -19.89 -31.84
C VAL A 459 -20.30 -18.38 -31.73
N SER A 460 -21.42 -17.71 -31.98
CA SER A 460 -21.52 -16.25 -31.97
C SER A 460 -20.38 -15.54 -32.73
N GLY A 461 -20.01 -16.11 -33.91
CA GLY A 461 -18.94 -15.56 -34.75
C GLY A 461 -17.52 -15.95 -34.38
N VAL A 462 -17.31 -16.61 -33.26
CA VAL A 462 -15.98 -17.06 -32.78
C VAL A 462 -15.76 -18.52 -33.19
N LYS A 463 -14.61 -18.83 -33.79
CA LYS A 463 -14.24 -20.20 -34.14
C LYS A 463 -14.08 -21.07 -32.89
N VAL A 464 -14.65 -22.28 -32.95
CA VAL A 464 -14.49 -23.28 -31.87
C VAL A 464 -13.07 -23.81 -31.85
N LEU A 465 -12.45 -23.84 -30.69
CA LEU A 465 -11.15 -24.47 -30.48
C LEU A 465 -11.33 -25.95 -30.13
N TYR A 466 -10.86 -26.83 -30.99
CA TYR A 466 -10.96 -28.27 -30.82
C TYR A 466 -9.72 -28.82 -30.14
N HIS A 467 -9.88 -29.44 -28.97
CA HIS A 467 -8.87 -30.30 -28.36
C HIS A 467 -9.17 -31.73 -28.78
N LEU A 468 -8.48 -32.19 -29.81
CA LEU A 468 -8.67 -33.51 -30.41
C LEU A 468 -7.89 -34.55 -29.57
N LEU A 469 -8.58 -35.59 -29.13
CA LEU A 469 -8.05 -36.61 -28.25
C LEU A 469 -7.96 -37.97 -28.95
N SER A 470 -7.00 -38.78 -28.55
CA SER A 470 -6.89 -40.20 -28.93
C SER A 470 -8.07 -41.04 -28.38
N PRO A 471 -8.23 -42.27 -28.82
CA PRO A 471 -9.20 -43.19 -28.22
C PRO A 471 -9.04 -43.39 -26.71
N ALA A 472 -7.82 -43.30 -26.21
CA ALA A 472 -7.48 -43.36 -24.77
C ALA A 472 -7.58 -42.00 -24.04
N GLY A 473 -8.11 -40.93 -24.71
CA GLY A 473 -8.29 -39.61 -24.09
C GLY A 473 -7.02 -38.76 -23.98
N ARG A 474 -5.90 -39.15 -24.60
CA ARG A 474 -4.68 -38.34 -24.62
C ARG A 474 -4.73 -37.26 -25.70
N PRO A 475 -4.20 -36.06 -25.45
CA PRO A 475 -4.14 -35.00 -26.45
C PRO A 475 -3.40 -35.45 -27.71
N LEU A 476 -3.96 -35.12 -28.88
CA LEU A 476 -3.38 -35.38 -30.20
C LEU A 476 -3.08 -34.07 -30.94
N ALA A 477 -4.03 -33.17 -30.97
CA ALA A 477 -3.90 -31.87 -31.64
C ALA A 477 -4.81 -30.84 -31.00
N VAL A 478 -4.50 -29.58 -31.20
CA VAL A 478 -5.34 -28.44 -30.87
C VAL A 478 -5.46 -27.60 -32.14
N THR A 479 -6.69 -27.29 -32.59
CA THR A 479 -6.93 -26.51 -33.80
C THR A 479 -8.24 -25.73 -33.69
N ASP A 480 -8.29 -24.55 -34.24
CA ASP A 480 -9.51 -23.76 -34.49
C ASP A 480 -9.90 -23.76 -35.96
N ASP A 481 -9.13 -24.43 -36.81
CA ASP A 481 -9.39 -24.66 -38.22
C ASP A 481 -9.39 -26.17 -38.51
N LEU A 482 -10.55 -26.79 -38.33
CA LEU A 482 -10.71 -28.22 -38.50
C LEU A 482 -10.56 -28.64 -39.94
N ASP A 483 -10.98 -27.77 -40.91
CA ASP A 483 -10.87 -28.05 -42.32
C ASP A 483 -9.42 -28.13 -42.78
N SER A 484 -8.59 -27.15 -42.41
CA SER A 484 -7.13 -27.18 -42.65
C SER A 484 -6.44 -28.34 -41.91
N PHE A 485 -6.93 -28.72 -40.73
CA PHE A 485 -6.41 -29.90 -40.04
C PHE A 485 -6.64 -31.18 -40.80
N TRP A 486 -7.82 -31.34 -41.43
CA TRP A 486 -8.13 -32.51 -42.26
C TRP A 486 -7.24 -32.60 -43.51
N GLU A 487 -6.96 -31.48 -44.15
CA GLU A 487 -6.17 -31.41 -45.38
C GLU A 487 -4.67 -31.71 -45.16
N GLY A 488 -4.12 -31.38 -44.00
CA GLY A 488 -2.67 -31.48 -43.71
C GLY A 488 -2.31 -32.36 -42.52
N PRO A 489 -2.37 -31.81 -41.26
CA PRO A 489 -1.87 -32.49 -40.07
C PRO A 489 -2.49 -33.84 -39.75
N TYR A 490 -3.73 -34.06 -40.18
CA TYR A 490 -4.42 -35.32 -39.95
C TYR A 490 -3.72 -36.55 -40.56
N GLN A 491 -3.09 -36.42 -41.72
CA GLN A 491 -2.42 -37.56 -42.35
C GLN A 491 -1.25 -38.08 -41.53
N GLN A 492 -0.56 -37.19 -40.86
CA GLN A 492 0.52 -37.59 -39.95
C GLN A 492 -0.04 -38.24 -38.66
N VAL A 493 -1.07 -37.63 -38.08
CA VAL A 493 -1.77 -38.18 -36.91
C VAL A 493 -2.37 -39.55 -37.22
N ARG A 494 -2.99 -39.70 -38.38
CA ARG A 494 -3.55 -40.98 -38.89
C ARG A 494 -2.48 -42.06 -38.92
N LYS A 495 -1.32 -41.79 -39.53
CA LYS A 495 -0.22 -42.76 -39.65
C LYS A 495 0.24 -43.26 -38.31
N GLU A 496 0.39 -42.37 -37.32
CA GLU A 496 0.78 -42.71 -35.97
C GLU A 496 -0.31 -43.50 -35.24
N MET A 497 -1.55 -43.02 -35.30
CA MET A 497 -2.69 -43.58 -34.56
C MET A 497 -3.13 -44.93 -35.10
N ARG A 498 -3.03 -45.16 -36.41
CA ARG A 498 -3.30 -46.48 -37.03
C ARG A 498 -2.36 -47.57 -36.48
N GLY A 499 -1.09 -47.21 -36.26
CA GLY A 499 -0.15 -48.14 -35.63
C GLY A 499 -0.43 -48.41 -34.16
N ARG A 500 -0.83 -47.37 -33.41
CA ARG A 500 -1.09 -47.45 -31.96
C ARG A 500 -2.47 -47.98 -31.56
N TYR A 501 -3.50 -47.72 -32.43
CA TYR A 501 -4.91 -48.10 -32.21
C TYR A 501 -5.51 -48.77 -33.46
N PRO A 502 -5.00 -49.98 -33.85
CA PRO A 502 -5.42 -50.63 -35.09
C PRO A 502 -6.89 -51.08 -35.12
N LYS A 503 -7.53 -51.19 -33.95
CA LYS A 503 -8.96 -51.60 -33.82
C LYS A 503 -9.94 -50.46 -34.16
N HIS A 504 -9.45 -49.22 -34.28
CA HIS A 504 -10.28 -48.04 -34.58
C HIS A 504 -10.17 -47.68 -36.08
N ALA A 505 -11.26 -47.15 -36.63
CA ALA A 505 -11.27 -46.66 -37.99
C ALA A 505 -10.42 -45.36 -38.14
N TRP A 506 -9.56 -45.36 -39.15
CA TRP A 506 -8.68 -44.21 -39.50
C TRP A 506 -8.81 -43.99 -41.03
N PRO A 507 -9.92 -43.34 -41.51
CA PRO A 507 -10.17 -43.15 -42.93
C PRO A 507 -9.07 -42.29 -43.60
N GLU A 508 -8.88 -42.48 -44.90
CA GLU A 508 -7.96 -41.62 -45.67
C GLU A 508 -8.56 -40.25 -45.91
N ASP A 509 -9.86 -40.21 -46.20
CA ASP A 509 -10.66 -39.01 -46.22
C ASP A 509 -11.50 -38.92 -44.92
N PRO A 510 -11.09 -38.05 -43.98
CA PRO A 510 -11.79 -37.86 -42.71
C PRO A 510 -13.07 -37.02 -42.87
N THR A 511 -13.29 -36.37 -44.03
CA THR A 511 -14.41 -35.45 -44.26
C THR A 511 -15.73 -36.16 -44.60
N GLY A 512 -15.68 -37.45 -44.82
CA GLY A 512 -16.87 -38.29 -45.02
C GLY A 512 -17.57 -38.16 -46.38
N THR A 513 -16.91 -37.55 -47.38
CA THR A 513 -17.45 -37.42 -48.74
C THR A 513 -17.13 -38.63 -49.62
N GLY A 514 -16.41 -39.62 -49.09
CA GLY A 514 -16.15 -40.90 -49.77
C GLY A 514 -17.09 -42.01 -49.26
N LYS A 515 -18.03 -42.45 -50.06
CA LYS A 515 -18.74 -43.73 -49.90
C LYS A 515 -17.76 -44.87 -49.94
#